data_ebabc87addd414c034a6519e2c4ceab0
#
_entry.id   ebabc87addd414c034a6519e2c4ceab0
#
_cell.length_a   1.000
_cell.length_b   1.000
_cell.length_c   1.000
_cell.angle_alpha   90.00
_cell.angle_beta   90.00
_cell.angle_gamma   90.00
#
_symmetry.space_group_name_H-M   'P 1'
#
loop_
_entity.id
_entity.type
_entity.pdbx_description
1 polymer ?
#
loop_
_entity_poly.entity_id
_entity_poly.type
_entity_poly.pdbx_seq_one_letter_code
_entity_poly.pdbx_strand_id
1 'polypeptide(L)'
;MSLSVRFHHIVKDFGPVRVLHGVDFALEPGRVVGLLGENGAGKSTLMKILAGYEKPSGGQLLVDGAEQRFLDARDAEKLGIALIHQEFNLAEHLTIAQNIFLGHERTRGGLLDHAAMRRDAAACLQEVGLDLDPDTRVAELIVAEKQLVEIAKAVARKAKLLIMDEPTASLSPGETRRLFDLMARLKAQGATIVYISHKLDEMEAHTDEVVVMRDGKFVTRADTASVDRHQMANLMVGRELSTMFEPKALPGADAPVRLRVQGLRVPGWIEDLGFDVRAGEVLGFAGLVGAGRTEAFEAIFGLRPRRGGGIEVDGRAVEIRSPRDAMRHGLAYLSEDRKGKGLHLDLGLRENLTMMTLDRDARPWLDVKAGGRALQQAIADFGIRARDPLSPARALSGGNQQKLALDKILRPDPRVIVLDEPTRGVDVGAKHDIYTLIHRLAREGRAVIVISSELVELIGLAHRVAVLRGGRLQAMLGADQLTEENLIAHATDTHHA
;
A
#
# COMPACT_ATOMS: atom_id res chain seq x y z
N MET A 1 -17.93 26.03 13.95
CA MET A 1 -17.68 25.55 15.34
C MET A 1 -17.08 24.17 15.21
N SER A 2 -15.93 23.95 15.79
CA SER A 2 -15.19 22.68 15.80
C SER A 2 -15.74 21.74 16.87
N LEU A 3 -15.55 20.42 16.69
CA LEU A 3 -15.96 19.40 17.66
C LEU A 3 -14.76 18.94 18.49
N SER A 4 -14.93 18.79 19.81
CA SER A 4 -14.03 18.02 20.65
C SER A 4 -14.48 16.58 20.73
N VAL A 5 -13.55 15.64 20.64
CA VAL A 5 -13.84 14.20 20.73
C VAL A 5 -12.93 13.56 21.78
N ARG A 6 -13.49 12.72 22.65
CA ARG A 6 -12.69 11.89 23.55
C ARG A 6 -13.10 10.46 23.46
N PHE A 7 -12.13 9.61 23.15
CA PHE A 7 -12.22 8.17 23.30
C PHE A 7 -11.87 7.82 24.73
N HIS A 8 -12.77 7.20 25.47
CA HIS A 8 -12.54 6.78 26.84
C HIS A 8 -12.63 5.26 26.93
N HIS A 9 -11.46 4.64 27.06
CA HIS A 9 -11.28 3.19 27.20
C HIS A 9 -12.03 2.34 26.14
N ILE A 10 -11.97 2.78 24.87
CA ILE A 10 -12.69 2.13 23.76
C ILE A 10 -12.16 0.72 23.52
N VAL A 11 -13.05 -0.25 23.60
CA VAL A 11 -12.80 -1.65 23.29
C VAL A 11 -13.66 -2.06 22.08
N LYS A 12 -13.09 -2.85 21.16
CA LYS A 12 -13.86 -3.46 20.06
C LYS A 12 -13.43 -4.90 19.85
N ASP A 13 -14.43 -5.77 19.89
CA ASP A 13 -14.32 -7.19 19.61
C ASP A 13 -15.09 -7.54 18.32
N PHE A 14 -14.49 -8.33 17.44
CA PHE A 14 -15.16 -8.98 16.30
C PHE A 14 -15.17 -10.50 16.54
N GLY A 15 -16.26 -11.00 17.08
CA GLY A 15 -16.33 -12.38 17.56
C GLY A 15 -15.24 -12.64 18.61
N PRO A 16 -14.36 -13.64 18.43
CA PRO A 16 -13.32 -13.97 19.40
C PRO A 16 -12.08 -13.05 19.32
N VAL A 17 -12.03 -12.15 18.34
CA VAL A 17 -10.85 -11.32 18.10
C VAL A 17 -11.05 -9.92 18.63
N ARG A 18 -10.22 -9.53 19.60
CA ARG A 18 -10.17 -8.15 20.10
C ARG A 18 -9.27 -7.32 19.19
N VAL A 19 -9.82 -6.21 18.64
CA VAL A 19 -9.13 -5.29 17.72
C VAL A 19 -8.73 -4.00 18.43
N LEU A 20 -9.55 -3.50 19.37
CA LEU A 20 -9.21 -2.34 20.20
C LEU A 20 -9.16 -2.73 21.66
N HIS A 21 -8.09 -2.34 22.34
CA HIS A 21 -7.71 -2.81 23.67
C HIS A 21 -7.77 -1.68 24.72
N GLY A 22 -8.88 -0.91 24.79
CA GLY A 22 -9.03 0.17 25.74
C GLY A 22 -8.30 1.44 25.30
N VAL A 23 -8.64 1.94 24.11
CA VAL A 23 -8.04 3.16 23.53
C VAL A 23 -8.55 4.39 24.28
N ASP A 24 -7.63 5.24 24.76
CA ASP A 24 -7.95 6.46 25.49
C ASP A 24 -7.10 7.63 25.00
N PHE A 25 -7.71 8.59 24.29
CA PHE A 25 -7.13 9.87 23.90
C PHE A 25 -8.22 10.87 23.48
N ALA A 26 -7.84 12.12 23.29
CA ALA A 26 -8.75 13.18 22.81
C ALA A 26 -8.27 13.78 21.50
N LEU A 27 -9.21 14.25 20.67
CA LEU A 27 -8.98 15.08 19.50
C LEU A 27 -9.32 16.51 19.85
N GLU A 28 -8.33 17.40 19.70
CA GLU A 28 -8.53 18.81 19.95
C GLU A 28 -9.23 19.51 18.78
N PRO A 29 -10.16 20.46 19.07
CA PRO A 29 -10.91 21.15 18.04
C PRO A 29 -10.03 21.99 17.11
N GLY A 30 -10.34 21.98 15.80
CA GLY A 30 -9.70 22.85 14.80
C GLY A 30 -8.25 22.49 14.45
N ARG A 31 -7.81 21.27 14.79
CA ARG A 31 -6.50 20.75 14.42
C ARG A 31 -6.58 19.69 13.30
N VAL A 32 -5.49 19.55 12.59
CA VAL A 32 -5.25 18.39 11.71
C VAL A 32 -4.45 17.37 12.52
N VAL A 33 -5.10 16.27 12.85
CA VAL A 33 -4.54 15.17 13.64
C VAL A 33 -4.12 14.03 12.72
N GLY A 34 -2.83 13.77 12.62
CA GLY A 34 -2.30 12.59 11.93
C GLY A 34 -2.50 11.34 12.78
N LEU A 35 -3.26 10.36 12.28
CA LEU A 35 -3.41 9.08 12.96
C LEU A 35 -2.48 8.04 12.36
N LEU A 36 -1.38 7.78 13.04
CA LEU A 36 -0.30 6.89 12.65
C LEU A 36 -0.46 5.49 13.25
N GLY A 37 0.09 4.51 12.59
CA GLY A 37 0.17 3.12 13.06
C GLY A 37 0.19 2.14 11.89
N GLU A 38 0.61 0.91 12.14
CA GLU A 38 0.66 -0.16 11.16
C GLU A 38 -0.72 -0.55 10.62
N ASN A 39 -0.75 -1.27 9.50
CA ASN A 39 -1.97 -1.92 9.03
C ASN A 39 -2.42 -2.96 10.08
N GLY A 40 -3.69 -2.88 10.49
CA GLY A 40 -4.19 -3.71 11.58
C GLY A 40 -4.06 -3.11 12.98
N ALA A 41 -3.43 -1.93 13.15
CA ALA A 41 -3.34 -1.23 14.43
C ALA A 41 -4.70 -0.75 14.99
N GLY A 42 -5.79 -0.93 14.26
CA GLY A 42 -7.13 -0.57 14.70
C GLY A 42 -7.58 0.85 14.30
N LYS A 43 -6.78 1.62 13.54
CA LYS A 43 -7.08 3.00 13.13
C LYS A 43 -8.45 3.15 12.46
N SER A 44 -8.67 2.44 11.35
CA SER A 44 -9.93 2.49 10.60
C SER A 44 -11.12 1.96 11.43
N THR A 45 -10.90 0.99 12.32
CA THR A 45 -11.93 0.50 13.25
C THR A 45 -12.33 1.58 14.25
N LEU A 46 -11.36 2.29 14.84
CA LEU A 46 -11.62 3.38 15.77
C LEU A 46 -12.36 4.53 15.07
N MET A 47 -11.97 4.87 13.84
CA MET A 47 -12.62 5.92 13.06
C MET A 47 -14.03 5.52 12.60
N LYS A 48 -14.28 4.26 12.30
CA LYS A 48 -15.62 3.73 12.03
C LYS A 48 -16.53 3.82 13.26
N ILE A 49 -15.99 3.64 14.47
CA ILE A 49 -16.72 3.86 15.71
C ILE A 49 -17.08 5.35 15.86
N LEU A 50 -16.12 6.27 15.61
CA LEU A 50 -16.36 7.71 15.68
C LEU A 50 -17.40 8.17 14.65
N ALA A 51 -17.41 7.58 13.46
CA ALA A 51 -18.34 7.90 12.39
C ALA A 51 -19.67 7.10 12.44
N GLY A 52 -19.90 6.30 13.49
CA GLY A 52 -21.16 5.57 13.70
C GLY A 52 -21.38 4.34 12.81
N TYR A 53 -20.36 3.91 12.05
CA TYR A 53 -20.43 2.66 11.25
C TYR A 53 -20.24 1.41 12.08
N GLU A 54 -19.55 1.53 13.23
CA GLU A 54 -19.29 0.43 14.15
C GLU A 54 -19.65 0.84 15.58
N LYS A 55 -20.11 -0.11 16.38
CA LYS A 55 -20.39 0.11 17.79
C LYS A 55 -19.21 -0.38 18.62
N PRO A 56 -18.76 0.36 19.63
CA PRO A 56 -17.76 -0.16 20.57
C PRO A 56 -18.33 -1.35 21.35
N SER A 57 -17.48 -2.32 21.70
CA SER A 57 -17.82 -3.42 22.59
C SER A 57 -17.75 -3.00 24.07
N GLY A 58 -17.02 -1.92 24.37
CA GLY A 58 -16.87 -1.32 25.69
C GLY A 58 -16.24 0.06 25.62
N GLY A 59 -16.26 0.78 26.73
CA GLY A 59 -15.80 2.17 26.80
C GLY A 59 -16.87 3.18 26.37
N GLN A 60 -16.48 4.45 26.29
CA GLN A 60 -17.39 5.57 26.00
C GLN A 60 -16.76 6.50 24.97
N LEU A 61 -17.58 6.95 24.01
CA LEU A 61 -17.26 8.02 23.07
C LEU A 61 -17.94 9.30 23.54
N LEU A 62 -17.16 10.35 23.82
CA LEU A 62 -17.69 11.64 24.16
C LEU A 62 -17.46 12.64 23.01
N VAL A 63 -18.49 13.39 22.65
CA VAL A 63 -18.43 14.49 21.68
C VAL A 63 -18.95 15.74 22.40
N ASP A 64 -18.13 16.80 22.41
CA ASP A 64 -18.38 18.03 23.17
C ASP A 64 -18.76 17.76 24.64
N GLY A 65 -18.09 16.77 25.25
CA GLY A 65 -18.29 16.35 26.65
C GLY A 65 -19.51 15.49 26.90
N ALA A 66 -20.37 15.24 25.90
CA ALA A 66 -21.56 14.39 26.03
C ALA A 66 -21.28 12.96 25.49
N GLU A 67 -21.65 11.94 26.26
CA GLU A 67 -21.55 10.55 25.80
C GLU A 67 -22.45 10.32 24.58
N GLN A 68 -21.88 9.75 23.53
CA GLN A 68 -22.59 9.41 22.31
C GLN A 68 -22.68 7.90 22.14
N ARG A 69 -23.88 7.45 21.74
CA ARG A 69 -24.16 6.05 21.38
C ARG A 69 -24.87 6.03 20.03
N PHE A 70 -24.09 6.08 18.96
CA PHE A 70 -24.64 6.08 17.62
C PHE A 70 -25.36 4.78 17.29
N LEU A 71 -26.54 4.90 16.74
CA LEU A 71 -27.30 3.75 16.19
C LEU A 71 -26.77 3.40 14.79
N ASP A 72 -26.48 4.43 14.00
CA ASP A 72 -25.91 4.35 12.66
C ASP A 72 -25.07 5.63 12.33
N ALA A 73 -24.50 5.67 11.12
CA ALA A 73 -23.67 6.79 10.66
C ALA A 73 -24.45 8.12 10.57
N ARG A 74 -25.77 8.10 10.40
CA ARG A 74 -26.60 9.32 10.32
C ARG A 74 -26.58 10.10 11.63
N ASP A 75 -26.42 9.41 12.76
CA ASP A 75 -26.34 10.10 14.06
C ASP A 75 -25.03 10.86 14.20
N ALA A 76 -23.92 10.30 13.74
CA ALA A 76 -22.65 10.99 13.69
C ALA A 76 -22.67 12.18 12.67
N GLU A 77 -23.28 11.98 11.50
CA GLU A 77 -23.47 13.03 10.49
C GLU A 77 -24.27 14.22 11.01
N LYS A 78 -25.32 14.00 11.83
CA LYS A 78 -26.10 15.09 12.47
C LYS A 78 -25.24 15.97 13.39
N LEU A 79 -24.21 15.40 14.01
CA LEU A 79 -23.24 16.16 14.82
C LEU A 79 -22.21 16.89 13.95
N GLY A 80 -22.13 16.56 12.66
CA GLY A 80 -21.16 17.11 11.72
C GLY A 80 -19.87 16.27 11.62
N ILE A 81 -19.93 14.97 11.90
CA ILE A 81 -18.81 14.03 11.72
C ILE A 81 -18.98 13.35 10.36
N ALA A 82 -17.98 13.44 9.49
CA ALA A 82 -17.96 12.81 8.17
C ALA A 82 -16.71 11.91 8.01
N LEU A 83 -16.91 10.73 7.44
CA LEU A 83 -15.84 9.78 7.11
C LEU A 83 -15.74 9.64 5.59
N ILE A 84 -14.55 9.94 5.06
CA ILE A 84 -14.15 9.63 3.69
C ILE A 84 -13.45 8.29 3.74
N HIS A 85 -14.06 7.29 3.09
CA HIS A 85 -13.57 5.91 3.07
C HIS A 85 -12.40 5.73 2.09
N GLN A 86 -11.57 4.74 2.34
CA GLN A 86 -10.52 4.30 1.42
C GLN A 86 -11.10 3.74 0.10
N GLU A 87 -12.26 3.06 0.16
CA GLU A 87 -13.05 2.65 -1.00
C GLU A 87 -14.21 3.65 -1.20
N PHE A 88 -14.47 4.04 -2.45
CA PHE A 88 -15.49 5.07 -2.74
C PHE A 88 -16.89 4.61 -2.34
N ASN A 89 -17.58 5.44 -1.58
CA ASN A 89 -18.98 5.24 -1.22
C ASN A 89 -19.88 6.09 -2.13
N LEU A 90 -19.70 5.93 -3.45
CA LEU A 90 -20.43 6.62 -4.50
C LEU A 90 -21.28 5.64 -5.31
N ALA A 91 -22.50 6.05 -5.62
CA ALA A 91 -23.39 5.31 -6.52
C ALA A 91 -23.02 5.67 -7.98
N GLU A 92 -22.36 4.75 -8.68
CA GLU A 92 -21.79 4.99 -10.02
C GLU A 92 -22.82 5.39 -11.06
N HIS A 93 -24.06 4.90 -10.94
CA HIS A 93 -25.15 5.19 -11.89
C HIS A 93 -25.83 6.55 -11.68
N LEU A 94 -25.57 7.21 -10.54
CA LEU A 94 -26.10 8.51 -10.21
C LEU A 94 -25.16 9.63 -10.69
N THR A 95 -25.71 10.85 -10.85
CA THR A 95 -24.91 12.03 -11.14
C THR A 95 -24.12 12.49 -9.92
N ILE A 96 -23.14 13.38 -10.12
CA ILE A 96 -22.38 14.02 -9.05
C ILE A 96 -23.33 14.71 -8.06
N ALA A 97 -24.27 15.54 -8.57
CA ALA A 97 -25.24 16.25 -7.73
C ALA A 97 -26.10 15.28 -6.90
N GLN A 98 -26.55 14.18 -7.50
CA GLN A 98 -27.32 13.17 -6.79
C GLN A 98 -26.49 12.45 -5.72
N ASN A 99 -25.21 12.16 -5.97
CA ASN A 99 -24.30 11.56 -4.98
C ASN A 99 -24.02 12.51 -3.82
N ILE A 100 -23.77 13.79 -4.07
CA ILE A 100 -23.49 14.79 -3.02
C ILE A 100 -24.67 14.88 -2.06
N PHE A 101 -25.90 14.91 -2.57
CA PHE A 101 -27.11 15.07 -1.77
C PHE A 101 -27.85 13.77 -1.43
N LEU A 102 -27.29 12.62 -1.75
CA LEU A 102 -27.92 11.32 -1.44
C LEU A 102 -28.20 11.19 0.06
N GLY A 103 -29.49 10.98 0.42
CA GLY A 103 -29.99 10.97 1.79
C GLY A 103 -30.15 12.33 2.47
N HIS A 104 -29.85 13.43 1.74
CA HIS A 104 -29.99 14.82 2.19
C HIS A 104 -30.55 15.70 1.05
N GLU A 105 -31.45 15.14 0.27
CA GLU A 105 -32.00 15.77 -0.93
C GLU A 105 -32.68 17.12 -0.61
N ARG A 106 -32.47 18.09 -1.48
CA ARG A 106 -33.22 19.35 -1.42
C ARG A 106 -34.65 19.14 -1.90
N THR A 107 -35.62 19.59 -1.10
CA THR A 107 -37.03 19.46 -1.45
C THR A 107 -37.73 20.80 -1.46
N ARG A 108 -38.70 20.97 -2.38
CA ARG A 108 -39.56 22.10 -2.47
C ARG A 108 -41.01 21.62 -2.63
N GLY A 109 -41.85 21.95 -1.68
CA GLY A 109 -43.24 21.48 -1.70
C GLY A 109 -43.42 19.98 -1.67
N GLY A 110 -42.48 19.22 -1.04
CA GLY A 110 -42.50 17.76 -0.96
C GLY A 110 -41.94 17.01 -2.18
N LEU A 111 -41.50 17.73 -3.23
CA LEU A 111 -40.85 17.20 -4.42
C LEU A 111 -39.35 17.51 -4.40
N LEU A 112 -38.54 16.69 -5.08
CA LEU A 112 -37.10 16.94 -5.23
C LEU A 112 -36.84 18.23 -6.00
N ASP A 113 -35.99 19.11 -5.44
CA ASP A 113 -35.53 20.33 -6.12
C ASP A 113 -34.17 20.07 -6.81
N HIS A 114 -34.23 19.48 -7.99
CA HIS A 114 -33.04 19.17 -8.79
C HIS A 114 -32.23 20.43 -9.15
N ALA A 115 -32.90 21.57 -9.38
CA ALA A 115 -32.21 22.81 -9.72
C ALA A 115 -31.41 23.36 -8.51
N ALA A 116 -31.95 23.28 -7.30
CA ALA A 116 -31.21 23.62 -6.10
C ALA A 116 -30.04 22.67 -5.83
N MET A 117 -30.26 21.35 -5.94
CA MET A 117 -29.18 20.35 -5.78
C MET A 117 -28.05 20.59 -6.78
N ARG A 118 -28.36 20.88 -8.04
CA ARG A 118 -27.36 21.17 -9.08
C ARG A 118 -26.53 22.42 -8.75
N ARG A 119 -27.18 23.54 -8.37
CA ARG A 119 -26.49 24.79 -7.98
C ARG A 119 -25.58 24.60 -6.78
N ASP A 120 -26.11 23.95 -5.73
CA ASP A 120 -25.37 23.71 -4.50
C ASP A 120 -24.20 22.74 -4.76
N ALA A 121 -24.39 21.71 -5.61
CA ALA A 121 -23.32 20.81 -6.02
C ALA A 121 -22.22 21.52 -6.79
N ALA A 122 -22.57 22.41 -7.74
CA ALA A 122 -21.58 23.20 -8.46
C ALA A 122 -20.71 24.05 -7.52
N ALA A 123 -21.33 24.66 -6.51
CA ALA A 123 -20.60 25.43 -5.50
C ALA A 123 -19.64 24.53 -4.69
N CYS A 124 -20.08 23.34 -4.27
CA CYS A 124 -19.22 22.38 -3.55
C CYS A 124 -18.07 21.87 -4.43
N LEU A 125 -18.32 21.62 -5.72
CA LEU A 125 -17.28 21.20 -6.68
C LEU A 125 -16.21 22.28 -6.85
N GLN A 126 -16.61 23.54 -6.98
CA GLN A 126 -15.68 24.67 -7.03
C GLN A 126 -14.85 24.79 -5.74
N GLU A 127 -15.46 24.57 -4.58
CA GLU A 127 -14.77 24.62 -3.29
C GLU A 127 -13.68 23.54 -3.19
N VAL A 128 -13.91 22.36 -3.73
CA VAL A 128 -12.88 21.29 -3.79
C VAL A 128 -11.95 21.41 -4.99
N GLY A 129 -12.13 22.42 -5.85
CA GLY A 129 -11.27 22.65 -7.02
C GLY A 129 -11.53 21.73 -8.19
N LEU A 130 -12.75 21.20 -8.31
CA LEU A 130 -13.23 20.43 -9.46
C LEU A 130 -14.07 21.29 -10.40
N ASP A 131 -13.68 21.31 -11.66
CA ASP A 131 -14.45 21.93 -12.75
C ASP A 131 -15.16 20.84 -13.56
N LEU A 132 -16.28 20.35 -13.01
CA LEU A 132 -17.09 19.28 -13.61
C LEU A 132 -18.57 19.69 -13.61
N ASP A 133 -19.31 19.24 -14.63
CA ASP A 133 -20.77 19.40 -14.66
C ASP A 133 -21.39 18.52 -13.56
N PRO A 134 -22.19 19.08 -12.64
CA PRO A 134 -22.90 18.33 -11.60
C PRO A 134 -23.80 17.20 -12.13
N ASP A 135 -24.20 17.25 -13.40
CA ASP A 135 -25.02 16.21 -14.04
C ASP A 135 -24.18 15.06 -14.62
N THR A 136 -22.85 15.15 -14.59
CA THR A 136 -21.96 14.04 -15.00
C THR A 136 -22.18 12.82 -14.11
N ARG A 137 -22.25 11.62 -14.70
CA ARG A 137 -22.37 10.36 -13.95
C ARG A 137 -21.06 10.00 -13.28
N VAL A 138 -21.13 9.51 -12.06
CA VAL A 138 -19.93 9.10 -11.31
C VAL A 138 -19.16 7.96 -11.99
N ALA A 139 -19.83 7.09 -12.76
CA ALA A 139 -19.18 6.05 -13.55
C ALA A 139 -18.19 6.60 -14.59
N GLU A 140 -18.37 7.83 -15.06
CA GLU A 140 -17.53 8.48 -16.09
C GLU A 140 -16.28 9.13 -15.48
N LEU A 141 -16.22 9.27 -14.17
CA LEU A 141 -15.14 9.94 -13.45
C LEU A 141 -13.91 9.04 -13.31
N ILE A 142 -12.74 9.66 -13.41
CA ILE A 142 -11.49 9.01 -13.01
C ILE A 142 -11.40 8.89 -11.48
N VAL A 143 -10.52 8.03 -11.01
CA VAL A 143 -10.36 7.72 -9.57
C VAL A 143 -10.15 8.96 -8.71
N ALA A 144 -9.32 9.88 -9.17
CA ALA A 144 -9.02 11.13 -8.47
C ALA A 144 -10.24 12.07 -8.37
N GLU A 145 -11.04 12.15 -9.43
CA GLU A 145 -12.27 12.94 -9.44
C GLU A 145 -13.31 12.36 -8.46
N LYS A 146 -13.44 11.02 -8.44
CA LYS A 146 -14.30 10.31 -7.47
C LYS A 146 -13.90 10.68 -6.03
N GLN A 147 -12.60 10.73 -5.73
CA GLN A 147 -12.09 11.12 -4.42
C GLN A 147 -12.51 12.55 -4.03
N LEU A 148 -12.35 13.49 -4.94
CA LEU A 148 -12.74 14.89 -4.69
C LEU A 148 -14.28 15.06 -4.60
N VAL A 149 -15.07 14.25 -5.30
CA VAL A 149 -16.53 14.21 -5.14
C VAL A 149 -16.95 13.69 -3.75
N GLU A 150 -16.26 12.69 -3.20
CA GLU A 150 -16.47 12.25 -1.80
C GLU A 150 -16.20 13.38 -0.80
N ILE A 151 -15.15 14.17 -1.04
CA ILE A 151 -14.85 15.33 -0.19
C ILE A 151 -15.91 16.41 -0.37
N ALA A 152 -16.35 16.71 -1.61
CA ALA A 152 -17.43 17.65 -1.89
C ALA A 152 -18.73 17.28 -1.16
N LYS A 153 -19.03 15.99 -1.05
CA LYS A 153 -20.16 15.46 -0.27
C LYS A 153 -20.04 15.81 1.23
N ALA A 154 -18.84 15.70 1.81
CA ALA A 154 -18.59 16.08 3.20
C ALA A 154 -18.68 17.60 3.40
N VAL A 155 -18.16 18.39 2.44
CA VAL A 155 -18.25 19.86 2.43
C VAL A 155 -19.70 20.31 2.34
N ALA A 156 -20.51 19.71 1.46
CA ALA A 156 -21.95 20.03 1.32
C ALA A 156 -22.73 19.82 2.63
N ARG A 157 -22.27 18.88 3.46
CA ARG A 157 -22.86 18.58 4.80
C ARG A 157 -22.33 19.49 5.91
N LYS A 158 -21.42 20.44 5.59
CA LYS A 158 -20.77 21.33 6.56
C LYS A 158 -20.13 20.55 7.71
N ALA A 159 -19.36 19.53 7.37
CA ALA A 159 -18.68 18.70 8.35
C ALA A 159 -17.80 19.53 9.28
N LYS A 160 -17.95 19.35 10.58
CA LYS A 160 -17.14 19.98 11.65
C LYS A 160 -15.92 19.15 12.00
N LEU A 161 -16.04 17.83 11.82
CA LEU A 161 -14.94 16.85 11.94
C LEU A 161 -14.93 15.97 10.71
N LEU A 162 -13.79 15.95 10.02
CA LEU A 162 -13.60 15.22 8.79
C LEU A 162 -12.53 14.15 9.01
N ILE A 163 -12.88 12.89 8.77
CA ILE A 163 -11.97 11.76 8.83
C ILE A 163 -11.61 11.37 7.40
N MET A 164 -10.32 11.34 7.09
CA MET A 164 -9.78 10.95 5.79
C MET A 164 -8.90 9.71 5.95
N ASP A 165 -9.34 8.57 5.40
CA ASP A 165 -8.62 7.29 5.48
C ASP A 165 -7.86 7.03 4.18
N GLU A 166 -6.55 7.27 4.18
CA GLU A 166 -5.61 7.15 3.05
C GLU A 166 -6.05 7.89 1.76
N PRO A 167 -6.42 9.18 1.83
CA PRO A 167 -7.04 9.86 0.70
C PRO A 167 -6.09 10.13 -0.48
N THR A 168 -4.77 10.01 -0.29
CA THR A 168 -3.75 10.26 -1.33
C THR A 168 -3.27 8.99 -2.04
N ALA A 169 -3.77 7.81 -1.67
CA ALA A 169 -3.27 6.54 -2.20
C ALA A 169 -3.41 6.41 -3.74
N SER A 170 -4.40 7.09 -4.33
CA SER A 170 -4.72 7.04 -5.76
C SER A 170 -4.59 8.39 -6.48
N LEU A 171 -4.03 9.42 -5.81
CA LEU A 171 -3.89 10.76 -6.36
C LEU A 171 -2.52 11.00 -6.97
N SER A 172 -2.48 11.76 -8.07
CA SER A 172 -1.24 12.31 -8.62
C SER A 172 -0.65 13.38 -7.68
N PRO A 173 0.63 13.75 -7.81
CA PRO A 173 1.26 14.79 -7.00
C PRO A 173 0.55 16.15 -7.09
N GLY A 174 -0.04 16.48 -8.24
CA GLY A 174 -0.82 17.72 -8.43
C GLY A 174 -2.15 17.70 -7.67
N GLU A 175 -2.85 16.57 -7.68
CA GLU A 175 -4.11 16.37 -6.97
C GLU A 175 -3.90 16.30 -5.46
N THR A 176 -2.82 15.66 -5.03
CA THR A 176 -2.41 15.61 -3.62
C THR A 176 -2.19 17.01 -3.06
N ARG A 177 -1.51 17.92 -3.78
CA ARG A 177 -1.35 19.31 -3.38
C ARG A 177 -2.69 20.02 -3.23
N ARG A 178 -3.61 19.85 -4.19
CA ARG A 178 -4.97 20.44 -4.10
C ARG A 178 -5.73 19.94 -2.87
N LEU A 179 -5.59 18.67 -2.53
CA LEU A 179 -6.19 18.10 -1.33
C LEU A 179 -5.64 18.77 -0.06
N PHE A 180 -4.33 18.96 0.05
CA PHE A 180 -3.72 19.62 1.21
C PHE A 180 -4.10 21.11 1.31
N ASP A 181 -4.18 21.82 0.18
CA ASP A 181 -4.69 23.18 0.13
C ASP A 181 -6.15 23.26 0.62
N LEU A 182 -6.97 22.29 0.27
CA LEU A 182 -8.35 22.18 0.75
C LEU A 182 -8.39 21.89 2.26
N MET A 183 -7.57 20.95 2.75
CA MET A 183 -7.47 20.66 4.18
C MET A 183 -7.09 21.92 4.99
N ALA A 184 -6.11 22.69 4.50
CA ALA A 184 -5.69 23.94 5.13
C ALA A 184 -6.85 24.97 5.18
N ARG A 185 -7.65 25.08 4.11
CA ARG A 185 -8.83 25.97 4.07
C ARG A 185 -9.91 25.50 5.05
N LEU A 186 -10.24 24.22 5.08
CA LEU A 186 -11.24 23.66 6.00
C LEU A 186 -10.82 23.86 7.46
N LYS A 187 -9.54 23.63 7.78
CA LYS A 187 -8.97 23.92 9.09
C LYS A 187 -9.11 25.39 9.45
N ALA A 188 -8.79 26.32 8.54
CA ALA A 188 -8.93 27.76 8.76
C ALA A 188 -10.40 28.18 9.01
N GLN A 189 -11.36 27.42 8.48
CA GLN A 189 -12.79 27.57 8.75
C GLN A 189 -13.22 26.94 10.09
N GLY A 190 -12.28 26.32 10.81
CA GLY A 190 -12.49 25.72 12.13
C GLY A 190 -12.87 24.24 12.11
N ALA A 191 -12.72 23.52 10.99
CA ALA A 191 -12.93 22.09 10.97
C ALA A 191 -11.79 21.35 11.67
N THR A 192 -12.13 20.27 12.38
CA THR A 192 -11.16 19.28 12.88
C THR A 192 -10.96 18.23 11.81
N ILE A 193 -9.72 17.85 11.52
CA ILE A 193 -9.42 16.86 10.49
C ILE A 193 -8.61 15.73 11.13
N VAL A 194 -9.06 14.48 10.96
CA VAL A 194 -8.27 13.28 11.26
C VAL A 194 -7.76 12.73 9.95
N TYR A 195 -6.45 12.77 9.77
CA TYR A 195 -5.77 12.36 8.57
C TYR A 195 -5.04 11.03 8.81
N ILE A 196 -5.45 9.98 8.12
CA ILE A 196 -4.81 8.66 8.22
C ILE A 196 -3.99 8.46 6.97
N SER A 197 -2.69 8.25 7.12
CA SER A 197 -1.77 7.89 6.04
C SER A 197 -0.58 7.11 6.61
N HIS A 198 0.05 6.32 5.78
CA HIS A 198 1.32 5.68 6.08
C HIS A 198 2.52 6.46 5.51
N LYS A 199 2.27 7.55 4.78
CA LYS A 199 3.29 8.43 4.21
C LYS A 199 3.69 9.49 5.23
N LEU A 200 4.86 9.31 5.82
CA LEU A 200 5.34 10.15 6.93
C LEU A 200 5.69 11.58 6.50
N ASP A 201 6.08 11.77 5.22
CA ASP A 201 6.29 13.08 4.61
C ASP A 201 5.00 13.91 4.57
N GLU A 202 3.87 13.27 4.26
CA GLU A 202 2.56 13.94 4.30
C GLU A 202 2.17 14.32 5.73
N MET A 203 2.45 13.44 6.71
CA MET A 203 2.19 13.70 8.11
C MET A 203 3.00 14.89 8.62
N GLU A 204 4.32 14.89 8.41
CA GLU A 204 5.23 15.95 8.84
C GLU A 204 4.83 17.32 8.26
N ALA A 205 4.43 17.36 6.97
CA ALA A 205 4.15 18.61 6.27
C ALA A 205 2.74 19.18 6.55
N HIS A 206 1.75 18.34 6.88
CA HIS A 206 0.34 18.74 6.81
C HIS A 206 -0.47 18.46 8.08
N THR A 207 0.14 17.94 9.16
CA THR A 207 -0.55 17.74 10.44
C THR A 207 -0.02 18.66 11.54
N ASP A 208 -0.84 18.97 12.54
CA ASP A 208 -0.44 19.76 13.71
C ASP A 208 0.06 18.86 14.83
N GLU A 209 -0.52 17.68 14.92
CA GLU A 209 -0.18 16.67 15.92
C GLU A 209 -0.31 15.27 15.33
N VAL A 210 0.42 14.34 15.89
CA VAL A 210 0.33 12.92 15.55
C VAL A 210 -0.11 12.10 16.75
N VAL A 211 -1.04 11.20 16.51
CA VAL A 211 -1.48 10.17 17.45
C VAL A 211 -1.05 8.82 16.90
N VAL A 212 -0.32 8.05 17.68
CA VAL A 212 0.20 6.76 17.29
C VAL A 212 -0.60 5.64 17.93
N MET A 213 -1.08 4.72 17.11
CA MET A 213 -1.72 3.47 17.53
C MET A 213 -0.89 2.26 17.12
N ARG A 214 -0.82 1.26 18.00
CA ARG A 214 -0.14 -0.02 17.74
C ARG A 214 -0.88 -1.16 18.44
N ASP A 215 -1.11 -2.27 17.73
CA ASP A 215 -1.78 -3.48 18.26
C ASP A 215 -3.11 -3.16 18.98
N GLY A 216 -3.90 -2.27 18.41
CA GLY A 216 -5.19 -1.85 18.96
C GLY A 216 -5.12 -0.98 20.22
N LYS A 217 -3.96 -0.41 20.54
CA LYS A 217 -3.74 0.45 21.69
C LYS A 217 -3.26 1.83 21.27
N PHE A 218 -3.59 2.83 22.07
CA PHE A 218 -2.92 4.14 22.01
C PHE A 218 -1.50 4.01 22.55
N VAL A 219 -0.53 4.56 21.81
CA VAL A 219 0.90 4.55 22.19
C VAL A 219 1.31 5.92 22.72
N THR A 220 1.14 6.96 21.92
CA THR A 220 1.55 8.32 22.27
C THR A 220 0.83 9.35 21.42
N ARG A 221 0.91 10.61 21.85
CA ARG A 221 0.50 11.81 21.12
C ARG A 221 1.63 12.82 21.20
N ALA A 222 1.96 13.45 20.09
CA ALA A 222 2.99 14.48 20.03
C ALA A 222 2.61 15.59 19.04
N ASP A 223 3.07 16.83 19.30
CA ASP A 223 3.01 17.88 18.27
C ASP A 223 3.93 17.46 17.10
N THR A 224 3.45 17.58 15.88
CA THR A 224 4.18 17.13 14.68
C THR A 224 5.54 17.82 14.57
N ALA A 225 5.63 19.10 14.93
CA ALA A 225 6.88 19.86 14.92
C ALA A 225 7.95 19.33 15.91
N SER A 226 7.56 18.48 16.87
CA SER A 226 8.47 17.91 17.89
C SER A 226 9.00 16.52 17.54
N VAL A 227 8.53 15.90 16.46
CA VAL A 227 8.88 14.53 16.05
C VAL A 227 9.24 14.52 14.57
N ASP A 228 10.41 13.97 14.23
CA ASP A 228 10.81 13.78 12.86
C ASP A 228 10.24 12.46 12.27
N ARG A 229 10.39 12.26 10.96
CA ARG A 229 9.89 11.06 10.25
C ARG A 229 10.47 9.77 10.82
N HIS A 230 11.72 9.79 11.23
CA HIS A 230 12.38 8.62 11.80
C HIS A 230 11.79 8.26 13.16
N GLN A 231 11.54 9.26 13.98
CA GLN A 231 10.87 9.10 15.28
C GLN A 231 9.42 8.63 15.11
N MET A 232 8.67 9.20 14.15
CA MET A 232 7.31 8.75 13.81
C MET A 232 7.30 7.28 13.41
N ALA A 233 8.22 6.87 12.55
CA ALA A 233 8.34 5.48 12.13
C ALA A 233 8.69 4.55 13.30
N ASN A 234 9.65 4.93 14.16
CA ASN A 234 10.00 4.17 15.35
C ASN A 234 8.81 4.00 16.32
N LEU A 235 8.02 5.06 16.51
CA LEU A 235 6.82 5.01 17.34
C LEU A 235 5.75 4.07 16.76
N MET A 236 5.59 4.03 15.44
CA MET A 236 4.65 3.13 14.75
C MET A 236 5.05 1.67 14.92
N VAL A 237 6.34 1.36 14.74
CA VAL A 237 6.88 -0.01 14.74
C VAL A 237 7.16 -0.50 16.14
N GLY A 238 7.56 0.41 17.06
CA GLY A 238 7.97 0.08 18.43
C GLY A 238 9.36 -0.56 18.53
N ARG A 239 10.15 -0.47 17.45
CA ARG A 239 11.56 -0.87 17.37
C ARG A 239 12.30 0.20 16.60
N GLU A 240 13.60 0.35 16.81
CA GLU A 240 14.41 1.25 15.98
C GLU A 240 14.44 0.76 14.53
N LEU A 241 14.21 1.65 13.57
CA LEU A 241 14.31 1.35 12.13
C LEU A 241 15.70 0.82 11.75
N SER A 242 16.74 1.19 12.48
CA SER A 242 18.10 0.65 12.36
C SER A 242 18.15 -0.87 12.52
N THR A 243 17.17 -1.48 13.21
CA THR A 243 17.06 -2.93 13.40
C THR A 243 16.20 -3.61 12.34
N MET A 244 15.59 -2.88 11.39
CA MET A 244 14.76 -3.48 10.33
C MET A 244 15.57 -4.20 9.27
N PHE A 245 16.79 -3.76 9.03
CA PHE A 245 17.69 -4.36 8.04
C PHE A 245 18.83 -5.07 8.75
N GLU A 246 19.00 -6.35 8.42
CA GLU A 246 20.18 -7.09 8.88
C GLU A 246 21.43 -6.61 8.14
N PRO A 247 22.62 -6.74 8.74
CA PRO A 247 23.86 -6.44 8.05
C PRO A 247 23.97 -7.23 6.73
N LYS A 248 24.29 -6.54 5.63
CA LYS A 248 24.43 -7.14 4.31
C LYS A 248 25.67 -8.04 4.27
N ALA A 249 25.47 -9.31 4.01
CA ALA A 249 26.57 -10.23 3.74
C ALA A 249 27.01 -10.01 2.29
N LEU A 250 28.19 -9.43 2.09
CA LEU A 250 28.72 -9.19 0.74
C LEU A 250 28.87 -10.51 -0.03
N PRO A 251 28.47 -10.57 -1.30
CA PRO A 251 28.73 -11.73 -2.15
C PRO A 251 30.23 -11.96 -2.25
N GLY A 252 30.66 -13.21 -2.31
CA GLY A 252 32.08 -13.54 -2.48
C GLY A 252 32.66 -12.89 -3.73
N ALA A 253 33.92 -12.46 -3.70
CA ALA A 253 34.58 -11.78 -4.81
C ALA A 253 34.51 -12.62 -6.12
N ASP A 254 34.56 -13.96 -6.00
CA ASP A 254 34.48 -14.92 -7.10
C ASP A 254 33.08 -15.52 -7.29
N ALA A 255 32.02 -14.91 -6.70
CA ALA A 255 30.68 -15.42 -6.83
C ALA A 255 30.24 -15.48 -8.31
N PRO A 256 29.71 -16.62 -8.79
CA PRO A 256 29.33 -16.78 -10.19
C PRO A 256 28.16 -15.86 -10.55
N VAL A 257 28.18 -15.36 -11.79
CA VAL A 257 27.02 -14.62 -12.35
C VAL A 257 25.89 -15.61 -12.58
N ARG A 258 24.76 -15.37 -11.94
CA ARG A 258 23.55 -16.19 -12.06
C ARG A 258 22.67 -15.77 -13.21
N LEU A 259 22.54 -14.45 -13.41
CA LEU A 259 21.77 -13.90 -14.52
C LEU A 259 22.58 -12.77 -15.15
N ARG A 260 22.69 -12.78 -16.48
CA ARG A 260 23.19 -11.68 -17.28
C ARG A 260 22.19 -11.33 -18.35
N VAL A 261 21.89 -10.06 -18.49
CA VAL A 261 21.02 -9.49 -19.52
C VAL A 261 21.85 -8.47 -20.32
N GLN A 262 21.80 -8.53 -21.65
CA GLN A 262 22.54 -7.65 -22.53
C GLN A 262 21.67 -7.14 -23.66
N GLY A 263 21.61 -5.82 -23.84
CA GLY A 263 20.92 -5.20 -24.97
C GLY A 263 19.42 -5.45 -25.00
N LEU A 264 18.75 -5.61 -23.83
CA LEU A 264 17.31 -5.82 -23.75
C LEU A 264 16.56 -4.61 -24.29
N ARG A 265 15.62 -4.85 -25.22
CA ARG A 265 14.72 -3.84 -25.81
C ARG A 265 13.28 -4.27 -25.68
N VAL A 266 12.46 -3.41 -25.09
CA VAL A 266 11.01 -3.65 -24.93
C VAL A 266 10.27 -2.48 -25.56
N PRO A 267 9.46 -2.71 -26.62
CA PRO A 267 8.79 -1.64 -27.36
C PRO A 267 7.98 -0.72 -26.43
N GLY A 268 8.24 0.57 -26.50
CA GLY A 268 7.56 1.61 -25.71
C GLY A 268 8.02 1.75 -24.27
N TRP A 269 8.97 0.90 -23.79
CA TRP A 269 9.38 0.88 -22.38
C TRP A 269 10.90 0.88 -22.17
N ILE A 270 11.63 0.00 -22.85
CA ILE A 270 13.08 -0.16 -22.69
C ILE A 270 13.76 0.02 -24.03
N GLU A 271 14.70 0.95 -24.12
CA GLU A 271 15.49 1.20 -25.31
C GLU A 271 16.76 0.35 -25.36
N ASP A 272 17.44 0.23 -24.22
CA ASP A 272 18.64 -0.60 -24.07
C ASP A 272 18.89 -0.83 -22.57
N LEU A 273 18.87 -2.08 -22.13
CA LEU A 273 19.14 -2.46 -20.75
C LEU A 273 20.11 -3.63 -20.70
N GLY A 274 21.21 -3.43 -19.96
CA GLY A 274 22.19 -4.47 -19.64
C GLY A 274 22.55 -4.46 -18.17
N PHE A 275 22.57 -5.63 -17.54
CA PHE A 275 23.01 -5.84 -16.16
C PHE A 275 23.40 -7.29 -15.91
N ASP A 276 24.08 -7.51 -14.80
CA ASP A 276 24.36 -8.83 -14.27
C ASP A 276 24.03 -8.89 -12.77
N VAL A 277 23.72 -10.10 -12.28
CA VAL A 277 23.55 -10.35 -10.85
C VAL A 277 24.26 -11.65 -10.47
N ARG A 278 24.95 -11.63 -9.33
CA ARG A 278 25.80 -12.72 -8.85
C ARG A 278 25.09 -13.58 -7.81
N ALA A 279 25.59 -14.76 -7.58
CA ALA A 279 25.15 -15.61 -6.47
C ALA A 279 25.39 -14.89 -5.13
N GLY A 280 24.39 -14.88 -4.26
CA GLY A 280 24.46 -14.18 -2.97
C GLY A 280 24.23 -12.66 -3.04
N GLU A 281 23.99 -12.13 -4.23
CA GLU A 281 23.76 -10.71 -4.42
C GLU A 281 22.28 -10.35 -4.34
N VAL A 282 22.00 -9.21 -3.71
CA VAL A 282 20.72 -8.47 -3.82
C VAL A 282 20.97 -7.26 -4.71
N LEU A 283 20.37 -7.25 -5.92
CA LEU A 283 20.42 -6.14 -6.87
C LEU A 283 19.10 -5.38 -6.82
N GLY A 284 19.17 -4.09 -6.47
CA GLY A 284 18.02 -3.20 -6.46
C GLY A 284 17.74 -2.59 -7.83
N PHE A 285 16.46 -2.30 -8.13
CA PHE A 285 16.06 -1.51 -9.28
C PHE A 285 15.23 -0.30 -8.82
N ALA A 286 15.78 0.90 -9.00
CA ALA A 286 15.17 2.19 -8.72
C ALA A 286 14.72 2.89 -10.01
N GLY A 287 13.81 3.87 -9.88
CA GLY A 287 13.34 4.73 -10.97
C GLY A 287 11.94 5.26 -10.70
N LEU A 288 11.53 6.31 -11.40
CA LEU A 288 10.17 6.85 -11.30
C LEU A 288 9.13 5.88 -11.88
N VAL A 289 7.87 6.11 -11.53
CA VAL A 289 6.74 5.40 -12.14
C VAL A 289 6.79 5.58 -13.66
N GLY A 290 6.70 4.49 -14.42
CA GLY A 290 6.84 4.50 -15.88
C GLY A 290 8.30 4.44 -16.40
N ALA A 291 9.30 4.27 -15.52
CA ALA A 291 10.70 4.11 -15.95
C ALA A 291 10.98 2.79 -16.69
N GLY A 292 10.05 1.85 -16.70
CA GLY A 292 10.16 0.58 -17.42
C GLY A 292 10.69 -0.58 -16.57
N ARG A 293 10.74 -0.44 -15.24
CA ARG A 293 11.28 -1.46 -14.32
C ARG A 293 10.53 -2.79 -14.44
N THR A 294 9.23 -2.79 -14.15
CA THR A 294 8.34 -3.95 -14.23
C THR A 294 8.33 -4.54 -15.64
N GLU A 295 8.23 -3.68 -16.66
CA GLU A 295 8.15 -4.09 -18.07
C GLU A 295 9.42 -4.79 -18.55
N ALA A 296 10.59 -4.38 -18.06
CA ALA A 296 11.86 -5.06 -18.34
C ALA A 296 11.83 -6.52 -17.83
N PHE A 297 11.39 -6.72 -16.59
CA PHE A 297 11.33 -8.07 -16.01
C PHE A 297 10.18 -8.90 -16.58
N GLU A 298 9.02 -8.32 -16.86
CA GLU A 298 7.97 -9.01 -17.62
C GLU A 298 8.49 -9.54 -18.96
N ALA A 299 9.34 -8.77 -19.66
CA ALA A 299 9.94 -9.19 -20.92
C ALA A 299 11.01 -10.28 -20.74
N ILE A 300 11.83 -10.21 -19.70
CA ILE A 300 12.82 -11.26 -19.36
C ILE A 300 12.10 -12.57 -19.05
N PHE A 301 10.95 -12.52 -18.40
CA PHE A 301 10.15 -13.71 -18.05
C PHE A 301 9.19 -14.19 -19.16
N GLY A 302 9.20 -13.54 -20.33
CA GLY A 302 8.35 -13.93 -21.47
C GLY A 302 6.87 -13.57 -21.29
N LEU A 303 6.54 -12.67 -20.35
CA LEU A 303 5.20 -12.12 -20.16
C LEU A 303 4.89 -10.96 -21.12
N ARG A 304 5.93 -10.35 -21.68
CA ARG A 304 5.86 -9.22 -22.60
C ARG A 304 6.80 -9.45 -23.80
N PRO A 305 6.41 -9.06 -25.03
CA PRO A 305 7.28 -9.20 -26.20
C PRO A 305 8.51 -8.28 -26.08
N ARG A 306 9.67 -8.78 -26.50
CA ARG A 306 10.93 -8.04 -26.63
C ARG A 306 11.43 -8.03 -28.05
N ARG A 307 12.19 -6.99 -28.43
CA ARG A 307 12.77 -6.84 -29.78
C ARG A 307 14.28 -7.02 -29.80
N GLY A 308 14.85 -7.76 -28.86
CA GLY A 308 16.27 -8.02 -28.77
C GLY A 308 16.73 -8.29 -27.36
N GLY A 309 18.01 -8.46 -27.20
CA GLY A 309 18.67 -8.74 -25.93
C GLY A 309 18.95 -10.24 -25.70
N GLY A 310 20.18 -10.51 -25.26
CA GLY A 310 20.62 -11.82 -24.80
C GLY A 310 20.30 -12.03 -23.32
N ILE A 311 19.90 -13.22 -22.95
CA ILE A 311 19.75 -13.65 -21.56
C ILE A 311 20.64 -14.85 -21.35
N GLU A 312 21.50 -14.78 -20.32
CA GLU A 312 22.34 -15.90 -19.88
C GLU A 312 21.97 -16.24 -18.43
N VAL A 313 21.80 -17.52 -18.16
CA VAL A 313 21.59 -18.08 -16.82
C VAL A 313 22.73 -19.06 -16.52
N ASP A 314 23.45 -18.84 -15.41
CA ASP A 314 24.64 -19.59 -15.04
C ASP A 314 25.65 -19.72 -16.21
N GLY A 315 25.90 -18.61 -16.93
CA GLY A 315 26.83 -18.53 -18.06
C GLY A 315 26.37 -19.22 -19.34
N ARG A 316 25.11 -19.65 -19.43
CA ARG A 316 24.53 -20.27 -20.63
C ARG A 316 23.47 -19.35 -21.22
N ALA A 317 23.57 -19.09 -22.52
CA ALA A 317 22.53 -18.38 -23.25
C ALA A 317 21.22 -19.21 -23.24
N VAL A 318 20.11 -18.56 -22.90
CA VAL A 318 18.80 -19.18 -22.81
C VAL A 318 17.76 -18.41 -23.60
N GLU A 319 16.81 -19.13 -24.19
CA GLU A 319 15.66 -18.52 -24.83
C GLU A 319 14.43 -18.66 -23.91
N ILE A 320 13.87 -17.53 -23.47
CA ILE A 320 12.70 -17.49 -22.62
C ILE A 320 11.57 -16.84 -23.42
N ARG A 321 10.55 -17.63 -23.75
CA ARG A 321 9.34 -17.24 -24.48
C ARG A 321 8.09 -17.23 -23.60
N SER A 322 8.17 -17.84 -22.41
CA SER A 322 7.07 -17.97 -21.46
C SER A 322 7.57 -18.03 -20.03
N PRO A 323 6.72 -17.75 -19.03
CA PRO A 323 7.06 -17.93 -17.61
C PRO A 323 7.48 -19.37 -17.26
N ARG A 324 6.92 -20.36 -17.97
CA ARG A 324 7.28 -21.76 -17.79
C ARG A 324 8.73 -22.03 -18.23
N ASP A 325 9.19 -21.36 -19.29
CA ASP A 325 10.60 -21.47 -19.71
C ASP A 325 11.52 -20.83 -18.68
N ALA A 326 11.17 -19.64 -18.16
CA ALA A 326 11.91 -18.99 -17.09
C ALA A 326 12.04 -19.91 -15.87
N MET A 327 10.94 -20.52 -15.44
CA MET A 327 10.94 -21.49 -14.33
C MET A 327 11.87 -22.68 -14.58
N ARG A 328 11.88 -23.27 -15.79
CA ARG A 328 12.77 -24.39 -16.17
C ARG A 328 14.24 -24.02 -16.09
N HIS A 329 14.56 -22.74 -16.27
CA HIS A 329 15.91 -22.20 -16.12
C HIS A 329 16.23 -21.75 -14.69
N GLY A 330 15.32 -21.97 -13.73
CA GLY A 330 15.52 -21.65 -12.32
C GLY A 330 15.33 -20.19 -11.98
N LEU A 331 14.48 -19.47 -12.73
CA LEU A 331 14.08 -18.09 -12.44
C LEU A 331 12.66 -18.06 -11.85
N ALA A 332 12.43 -17.19 -10.88
CA ALA A 332 11.11 -16.92 -10.32
C ALA A 332 10.81 -15.41 -10.28
N TYR A 333 9.56 -15.03 -10.48
CA TYR A 333 9.10 -13.66 -10.51
C TYR A 333 7.86 -13.49 -9.64
N LEU A 334 7.94 -12.56 -8.67
CA LEU A 334 6.81 -12.06 -7.92
C LEU A 334 6.36 -10.75 -8.55
N SER A 335 5.13 -10.72 -9.08
CA SER A 335 4.56 -9.52 -9.68
C SER A 335 4.04 -8.55 -8.62
N GLU A 336 4.14 -7.24 -8.89
CA GLU A 336 3.49 -6.17 -8.13
C GLU A 336 1.98 -6.41 -7.97
N ASP A 337 1.31 -6.87 -9.04
CA ASP A 337 -0.12 -7.21 -9.02
C ASP A 337 -0.37 -8.57 -8.36
N ARG A 338 -0.32 -8.59 -7.03
CA ARG A 338 -0.56 -9.78 -6.22
C ARG A 338 -1.95 -10.38 -6.47
N LYS A 339 -2.99 -9.53 -6.59
CA LYS A 339 -4.37 -9.97 -6.66
C LYS A 339 -4.77 -10.49 -8.05
N GLY A 340 -4.23 -9.91 -9.11
CA GLY A 340 -4.54 -10.31 -10.49
C GLY A 340 -3.57 -11.33 -11.06
N LYS A 341 -2.28 -11.25 -10.70
CA LYS A 341 -1.22 -12.08 -11.29
C LYS A 341 -0.53 -13.01 -10.27
N GLY A 342 -0.50 -12.63 -8.99
CA GLY A 342 0.25 -13.34 -7.95
C GLY A 342 -0.48 -14.55 -7.38
N LEU A 343 -1.76 -14.42 -7.00
CA LEU A 343 -2.56 -15.43 -6.33
C LEU A 343 -3.91 -15.63 -7.01
N HIS A 344 -4.41 -16.86 -6.98
CA HIS A 344 -5.80 -17.16 -7.29
C HIS A 344 -6.63 -17.01 -6.01
N LEU A 345 -7.27 -15.86 -5.83
CA LEU A 345 -7.90 -15.47 -4.57
C LEU A 345 -9.04 -16.39 -4.13
N ASP A 346 -9.74 -17.01 -5.08
CA ASP A 346 -10.87 -17.92 -4.83
C ASP A 346 -10.44 -19.36 -4.54
N LEU A 347 -9.19 -19.71 -4.84
CA LEU A 347 -8.62 -21.02 -4.52
C LEU A 347 -8.10 -21.07 -3.09
N GLY A 348 -8.05 -22.27 -2.52
CA GLY A 348 -7.46 -22.55 -1.21
C GLY A 348 -5.97 -22.22 -1.14
N LEU A 349 -5.44 -22.13 0.08
CA LEU A 349 -4.03 -21.82 0.32
C LEU A 349 -3.12 -22.91 -0.26
N ARG A 350 -3.49 -24.18 -0.07
CA ARG A 350 -2.77 -25.34 -0.58
C ARG A 350 -2.66 -25.33 -2.11
N GLU A 351 -3.78 -25.08 -2.79
CA GLU A 351 -3.87 -25.05 -4.25
C GLU A 351 -2.99 -23.91 -4.80
N ASN A 352 -3.05 -22.73 -4.20
CA ASN A 352 -2.17 -21.62 -4.56
C ASN A 352 -0.70 -21.97 -4.42
N LEU A 353 -0.33 -22.61 -3.31
CA LEU A 353 1.05 -22.97 -2.99
C LEU A 353 1.62 -24.00 -3.96
N THR A 354 0.84 -25.04 -4.27
CA THR A 354 1.35 -26.22 -5.01
C THR A 354 1.25 -26.10 -6.52
N MET A 355 0.50 -25.14 -7.06
CA MET A 355 0.24 -25.04 -8.51
C MET A 355 1.51 -24.89 -9.37
N MET A 356 2.57 -24.24 -8.87
CA MET A 356 3.80 -24.07 -9.63
C MET A 356 4.67 -25.35 -9.69
N THR A 357 4.35 -26.35 -8.88
CA THR A 357 5.08 -27.63 -8.82
C THR A 357 4.23 -28.81 -9.24
N LEU A 358 3.04 -28.59 -9.81
CA LEU A 358 2.13 -29.68 -10.21
C LEU A 358 2.78 -30.66 -11.18
N ASP A 359 3.59 -30.20 -12.15
CA ASP A 359 4.29 -31.05 -13.11
C ASP A 359 5.24 -32.04 -12.41
N ARG A 360 5.75 -31.71 -11.23
CA ARG A 360 6.62 -32.55 -10.39
C ARG A 360 5.81 -33.38 -9.40
N ASP A 361 4.83 -32.76 -8.74
CA ASP A 361 4.17 -33.31 -7.54
C ASP A 361 2.93 -34.16 -7.88
N ALA A 362 2.42 -34.09 -9.15
CA ALA A 362 1.25 -34.86 -9.63
C ALA A 362 1.66 -35.96 -10.63
N ARG A 363 2.38 -37.01 -10.16
CA ARG A 363 2.81 -38.13 -11.00
C ARG A 363 2.64 -39.46 -10.29
N PRO A 364 1.76 -40.37 -10.76
CA PRO A 364 0.69 -40.17 -11.76
C PRO A 364 -0.55 -39.46 -11.23
N TRP A 365 -0.68 -39.33 -9.91
CA TRP A 365 -1.81 -38.75 -9.21
C TRP A 365 -1.35 -37.63 -8.28
N LEU A 366 -2.22 -36.63 -8.05
CA LEU A 366 -1.95 -35.57 -7.10
C LEU A 366 -1.90 -36.11 -5.68
N ASP A 367 -0.76 -35.96 -5.00
CA ASP A 367 -0.65 -36.23 -3.56
C ASP A 367 -1.16 -35.08 -2.71
N VAL A 368 -2.46 -35.15 -2.39
CA VAL A 368 -3.14 -34.16 -1.55
C VAL A 368 -2.52 -34.06 -0.15
N LYS A 369 -2.01 -35.19 0.41
CA LYS A 369 -1.37 -35.20 1.73
C LYS A 369 -0.01 -34.51 1.70
N ALA A 370 0.77 -34.69 0.64
CA ALA A 370 2.02 -33.96 0.44
C ALA A 370 1.76 -32.46 0.32
N GLY A 371 0.74 -32.05 -0.44
CA GLY A 371 0.31 -30.64 -0.51
C GLY A 371 -0.10 -30.09 0.85
N GLY A 372 -0.79 -30.86 1.68
CA GLY A 372 -1.13 -30.48 3.06
C GLY A 372 0.10 -30.29 3.95
N ARG A 373 1.08 -31.20 3.90
CA ARG A 373 2.35 -31.06 4.63
C ARG A 373 3.12 -29.81 4.17
N ALA A 374 3.15 -29.57 2.87
CA ALA A 374 3.78 -28.39 2.31
C ALA A 374 3.14 -27.09 2.82
N LEU A 375 1.82 -27.04 2.92
CA LEU A 375 1.13 -25.86 3.48
C LEU A 375 1.45 -25.69 4.97
N GLN A 376 1.50 -26.75 5.75
CA GLN A 376 1.90 -26.68 7.17
C GLN A 376 3.32 -26.13 7.31
N GLN A 377 4.24 -26.58 6.48
CA GLN A 377 5.62 -26.08 6.45
C GLN A 377 5.67 -24.60 6.07
N ALA A 378 4.93 -24.18 5.02
CA ALA A 378 4.80 -22.78 4.60
C ALA A 378 4.27 -21.88 5.73
N ILE A 379 3.26 -22.35 6.44
CA ILE A 379 2.69 -21.62 7.59
C ILE A 379 3.75 -21.43 8.69
N ALA A 380 4.56 -22.45 8.96
CA ALA A 380 5.62 -22.38 9.96
C ALA A 380 6.78 -21.48 9.52
N ASP A 381 7.31 -21.66 8.29
CA ASP A 381 8.51 -20.99 7.79
C ASP A 381 8.29 -19.49 7.51
N PHE A 382 7.09 -19.13 7.02
CA PHE A 382 6.73 -17.75 6.66
C PHE A 382 5.84 -17.07 7.71
N GLY A 383 5.45 -17.78 8.78
CA GLY A 383 4.55 -17.23 9.79
C GLY A 383 3.20 -16.79 9.21
N ILE A 384 2.64 -17.56 8.27
CA ILE A 384 1.35 -17.25 7.65
C ILE A 384 0.24 -17.46 8.68
N ARG A 385 -0.48 -16.40 9.01
CA ARG A 385 -1.61 -16.48 9.95
C ARG A 385 -2.90 -16.75 9.18
N ALA A 386 -3.30 -18.02 9.10
CA ALA A 386 -4.56 -18.47 8.54
C ALA A 386 -5.46 -19.02 9.65
N ARG A 387 -6.73 -18.57 9.72
CA ARG A 387 -7.72 -19.12 10.67
C ARG A 387 -8.04 -20.57 10.34
N ASP A 388 -8.21 -20.85 9.07
CA ASP A 388 -8.47 -22.17 8.50
C ASP A 388 -7.57 -22.34 7.26
N PRO A 389 -6.68 -23.35 7.24
CA PRO A 389 -5.83 -23.65 6.09
C PRO A 389 -6.60 -24.01 4.80
N LEU A 390 -7.89 -24.38 4.93
CA LEU A 390 -8.76 -24.69 3.79
C LEU A 390 -9.49 -23.46 3.23
N SER A 391 -9.39 -22.30 3.91
CA SER A 391 -10.05 -21.09 3.43
C SER A 391 -9.44 -20.57 2.13
N PRO A 392 -10.20 -19.85 1.30
CA PRO A 392 -9.67 -19.23 0.08
C PRO A 392 -8.66 -18.13 0.42
N ALA A 393 -7.69 -17.90 -0.48
CA ALA A 393 -6.62 -16.93 -0.27
C ALA A 393 -7.11 -15.50 -0.03
N ARG A 394 -8.30 -15.14 -0.54
CA ARG A 394 -8.96 -13.83 -0.26
C ARG A 394 -9.25 -13.58 1.22
N ALA A 395 -9.38 -14.64 2.03
CA ALA A 395 -9.65 -14.51 3.46
C ALA A 395 -8.40 -14.10 4.29
N LEU A 396 -7.22 -14.14 3.68
CA LEU A 396 -5.98 -13.69 4.32
C LEU A 396 -5.85 -12.16 4.31
N SER A 397 -5.18 -11.60 5.34
CA SER A 397 -4.71 -10.21 5.30
C SER A 397 -3.69 -9.99 4.19
N GLY A 398 -3.49 -8.73 3.78
CA GLY A 398 -2.52 -8.37 2.74
C GLY A 398 -1.13 -8.93 2.98
N GLY A 399 -0.58 -8.80 4.18
CA GLY A 399 0.73 -9.35 4.53
C GLY A 399 0.79 -10.87 4.44
N ASN A 400 -0.26 -11.58 4.87
CA ASN A 400 -0.31 -13.05 4.76
C ASN A 400 -0.50 -13.53 3.31
N GLN A 401 -1.24 -12.77 2.48
CA GLN A 401 -1.30 -13.05 1.04
C GLN A 401 0.08 -12.90 0.39
N GLN A 402 0.86 -11.87 0.79
CA GLN A 402 2.20 -11.65 0.27
C GLN A 402 3.16 -12.79 0.65
N LYS A 403 3.09 -13.24 1.90
CA LYS A 403 3.87 -14.40 2.37
C LYS A 403 3.51 -15.68 1.60
N LEU A 404 2.23 -15.91 1.34
CA LEU A 404 1.77 -17.04 0.52
C LEU A 404 2.28 -16.95 -0.93
N ALA A 405 2.26 -15.75 -1.53
CA ALA A 405 2.74 -15.53 -2.89
C ALA A 405 4.27 -15.73 -2.99
N LEU A 406 5.03 -15.28 -1.98
CA LEU A 406 6.47 -15.50 -1.88
C LEU A 406 6.80 -17.00 -1.78
N ASP A 407 6.15 -17.75 -0.88
CA ASP A 407 6.39 -19.17 -0.74
C ASP A 407 6.03 -19.95 -2.02
N LYS A 408 4.90 -19.57 -2.68
CA LYS A 408 4.49 -20.12 -3.97
C LYS A 408 5.60 -20.05 -5.01
N ILE A 409 6.25 -18.88 -5.18
CA ILE A 409 7.30 -18.69 -6.20
C ILE A 409 8.63 -19.33 -5.80
N LEU A 410 8.88 -19.51 -4.50
CA LEU A 410 10.10 -20.14 -3.98
C LEU A 410 10.06 -21.67 -4.02
N ARG A 411 8.85 -22.25 -4.08
CA ARG A 411 8.65 -23.70 -4.05
C ARG A 411 9.32 -24.48 -5.18
N PRO A 412 9.46 -23.96 -6.42
CA PRO A 412 10.25 -24.61 -7.47
C PRO A 412 11.77 -24.61 -7.23
N ASP A 413 12.24 -24.02 -6.13
CA ASP A 413 13.66 -23.87 -5.77
C ASP A 413 14.47 -23.04 -6.79
N PRO A 414 14.07 -21.78 -7.04
CA PRO A 414 14.73 -20.93 -8.02
C PRO A 414 16.11 -20.46 -7.55
N ARG A 415 17.04 -20.27 -8.51
CA ARG A 415 18.37 -19.71 -8.28
C ARG A 415 18.42 -18.19 -8.46
N VAL A 416 17.51 -17.66 -9.26
CA VAL A 416 17.31 -16.23 -9.48
C VAL A 416 15.89 -15.87 -9.12
N ILE A 417 15.71 -14.89 -8.24
CA ILE A 417 14.41 -14.48 -7.72
C ILE A 417 14.25 -12.99 -7.98
N VAL A 418 13.18 -12.62 -8.67
CA VAL A 418 12.80 -11.23 -8.91
C VAL A 418 11.56 -10.92 -8.09
N LEU A 419 11.65 -9.89 -7.27
CA LEU A 419 10.60 -9.42 -6.36
C LEU A 419 10.20 -8.00 -6.77
N ASP A 420 9.03 -7.86 -7.38
CA ASP A 420 8.51 -6.58 -7.83
C ASP A 420 7.54 -6.02 -6.79
N GLU A 421 7.93 -4.90 -6.15
CA GLU A 421 7.23 -4.25 -5.05
C GLU A 421 6.83 -5.25 -3.94
N PRO A 422 7.79 -6.01 -3.36
CA PRO A 422 7.50 -7.15 -2.48
C PRO A 422 6.78 -6.75 -1.19
N THR A 423 6.84 -5.51 -0.80
CA THR A 423 6.30 -5.00 0.47
C THR A 423 5.10 -4.06 0.28
N ARG A 424 4.66 -3.85 -0.96
CA ARG A 424 3.54 -2.96 -1.27
C ARG A 424 2.24 -3.43 -0.62
N GLY A 425 1.62 -2.54 0.18
CA GLY A 425 0.35 -2.82 0.84
C GLY A 425 0.42 -3.87 1.95
N VAL A 426 1.60 -4.05 2.55
CA VAL A 426 1.79 -4.88 3.75
C VAL A 426 2.14 -4.00 4.95
N ASP A 427 1.87 -4.51 6.14
CA ASP A 427 2.26 -3.83 7.39
C ASP A 427 3.76 -3.92 7.65
N VAL A 428 4.27 -3.06 8.55
CA VAL A 428 5.70 -2.95 8.81
C VAL A 428 6.28 -4.23 9.43
N GLY A 429 5.50 -4.95 10.23
CA GLY A 429 5.93 -6.25 10.76
C GLY A 429 6.15 -7.27 9.64
N ALA A 430 5.23 -7.34 8.68
CA ALA A 430 5.37 -8.19 7.51
C ALA A 430 6.50 -7.73 6.57
N LYS A 431 6.78 -6.40 6.48
CA LYS A 431 7.96 -5.89 5.75
C LYS A 431 9.26 -6.46 6.32
N HIS A 432 9.43 -6.40 7.64
CA HIS A 432 10.61 -6.96 8.31
C HIS A 432 10.80 -8.45 8.01
N ASP A 433 9.73 -9.25 8.07
CA ASP A 433 9.79 -10.68 7.76
C ASP A 433 10.25 -10.91 6.30
N ILE A 434 9.78 -10.07 5.36
CA ILE A 434 10.17 -10.13 3.95
C ILE A 434 11.65 -9.73 3.78
N TYR A 435 12.13 -8.70 4.47
CA TYR A 435 13.54 -8.29 4.42
C TYR A 435 14.48 -9.37 4.96
N THR A 436 14.12 -9.97 6.09
CA THR A 436 14.84 -11.11 6.67
C THR A 436 14.87 -12.31 5.68
N LEU A 437 13.74 -12.57 5.00
CA LEU A 437 13.68 -13.60 3.96
C LEU A 437 14.63 -13.29 2.79
N ILE A 438 14.63 -12.05 2.28
CA ILE A 438 15.51 -11.62 1.18
C ILE A 438 16.98 -11.84 1.55
N HIS A 439 17.39 -11.40 2.74
CA HIS A 439 18.75 -11.61 3.23
C HIS A 439 19.10 -13.09 3.40
N ARG A 440 18.17 -13.92 3.89
CA ARG A 440 18.36 -15.36 4.01
C ARG A 440 18.58 -16.01 2.65
N LEU A 441 17.72 -15.68 1.64
CA LEU A 441 17.85 -16.21 0.28
C LEU A 441 19.20 -15.85 -0.36
N ALA A 442 19.67 -14.62 -0.16
CA ALA A 442 20.98 -14.20 -0.62
C ALA A 442 22.10 -14.97 0.07
N ARG A 443 22.06 -15.16 1.41
CA ARG A 443 23.05 -15.98 2.14
C ARG A 443 23.07 -17.45 1.70
N GLU A 444 21.94 -17.98 1.23
CA GLU A 444 21.83 -19.32 0.62
C GLU A 444 22.46 -19.39 -0.80
N GLY A 445 23.02 -18.28 -1.31
CA GLY A 445 23.69 -18.21 -2.61
C GLY A 445 22.74 -17.99 -3.78
N ARG A 446 21.49 -17.58 -3.54
CA ARG A 446 20.55 -17.18 -4.60
C ARG A 446 20.86 -15.76 -5.04
N ALA A 447 20.62 -15.45 -6.30
CA ALA A 447 20.61 -14.09 -6.81
C ALA A 447 19.21 -13.52 -6.58
N VAL A 448 19.11 -12.38 -5.88
CA VAL A 448 17.82 -11.73 -5.60
C VAL A 448 17.80 -10.36 -6.26
N ILE A 449 16.74 -10.07 -7.00
CA ILE A 449 16.50 -8.76 -7.60
C ILE A 449 15.29 -8.16 -6.92
N VAL A 450 15.41 -6.95 -6.42
CA VAL A 450 14.33 -6.22 -5.74
C VAL A 450 14.00 -4.96 -6.53
N ILE A 451 12.78 -4.88 -7.03
CA ILE A 451 12.24 -3.67 -7.64
C ILE A 451 11.40 -2.99 -6.57
N SER A 452 11.72 -1.77 -6.20
CA SER A 452 10.94 -1.02 -5.22
C SER A 452 10.85 0.47 -5.58
N SER A 453 9.70 1.06 -5.29
CA SER A 453 9.48 2.50 -5.30
C SER A 453 9.92 3.16 -3.98
N GLU A 454 10.13 2.37 -2.91
CA GLU A 454 10.61 2.84 -1.62
C GLU A 454 12.15 2.80 -1.60
N LEU A 455 12.79 3.98 -1.71
CA LEU A 455 14.26 4.07 -1.78
C LEU A 455 14.94 3.52 -0.54
N VAL A 456 14.34 3.72 0.63
CA VAL A 456 14.84 3.20 1.92
C VAL A 456 14.97 1.67 1.89
N GLU A 457 14.03 0.96 1.23
CA GLU A 457 14.13 -0.50 1.06
C GLU A 457 15.35 -0.88 0.22
N LEU A 458 15.55 -0.19 -0.91
CA LEU A 458 16.70 -0.47 -1.78
C LEU A 458 18.02 -0.18 -1.07
N ILE A 459 18.11 0.95 -0.34
CA ILE A 459 19.27 1.30 0.47
C ILE A 459 19.51 0.25 1.55
N GLY A 460 18.49 -0.23 2.21
CA GLY A 460 18.59 -1.22 3.28
C GLY A 460 18.95 -2.63 2.79
N LEU A 461 18.41 -3.07 1.65
CA LEU A 461 18.50 -4.45 1.17
C LEU A 461 19.59 -4.67 0.13
N ALA A 462 19.77 -3.74 -0.83
CA ALA A 462 20.55 -4.01 -2.02
C ALA A 462 22.06 -3.81 -1.81
N HIS A 463 22.87 -4.62 -2.47
CA HIS A 463 24.32 -4.46 -2.56
C HIS A 463 24.70 -3.44 -3.64
N ARG A 464 23.97 -3.45 -4.75
CA ARG A 464 24.02 -2.47 -5.83
C ARG A 464 22.60 -2.09 -6.24
N VAL A 465 22.43 -0.89 -6.77
CA VAL A 465 21.15 -0.43 -7.31
C VAL A 465 21.32 0.07 -8.74
N ALA A 466 20.55 -0.50 -9.64
CA ALA A 466 20.36 -0.04 -11.01
C ALA A 466 19.28 1.05 -11.02
N VAL A 467 19.61 2.26 -11.47
CA VAL A 467 18.66 3.36 -11.57
C VAL A 467 18.20 3.51 -13.03
N LEU A 468 16.89 3.32 -13.27
CA LEU A 468 16.27 3.46 -14.58
C LEU A 468 15.58 4.80 -14.73
N ARG A 469 15.71 5.41 -15.90
CA ARG A 469 14.99 6.62 -16.33
C ARG A 469 14.74 6.55 -17.83
N GLY A 470 13.47 6.77 -18.25
CA GLY A 470 13.10 6.80 -19.66
C GLY A 470 13.49 5.53 -20.42
N GLY A 471 13.39 4.38 -19.82
CA GLY A 471 13.72 3.09 -20.45
C GLY A 471 15.21 2.80 -20.63
N ARG A 472 16.08 3.53 -19.94
CA ARG A 472 17.54 3.36 -19.98
C ARG A 472 18.12 3.21 -18.58
N LEU A 473 19.21 2.45 -18.48
CA LEU A 473 20.03 2.40 -17.27
C LEU A 473 20.85 3.69 -17.17
N GLN A 474 20.61 4.51 -16.15
CA GLN A 474 21.33 5.77 -15.93
C GLN A 474 22.57 5.57 -15.09
N ALA A 475 22.46 4.75 -14.05
CA ALA A 475 23.57 4.47 -13.14
C ALA A 475 23.43 3.06 -12.53
N MET A 476 24.60 2.50 -12.17
CA MET A 476 24.72 1.32 -11.31
C MET A 476 25.48 1.76 -10.06
N LEU A 477 24.77 1.97 -8.95
CA LEU A 477 25.35 2.50 -7.71
C LEU A 477 25.75 1.36 -6.78
N GLY A 478 26.98 1.42 -6.26
CA GLY A 478 27.49 0.50 -5.24
C GLY A 478 27.05 0.88 -3.82
N ALA A 479 27.30 0.01 -2.84
CA ALA A 479 26.83 0.17 -1.47
C ALA A 479 27.25 1.49 -0.79
N ASP A 480 28.42 2.02 -1.13
CA ASP A 480 28.98 3.30 -0.65
C ASP A 480 28.30 4.54 -1.25
N GLN A 481 27.58 4.37 -2.35
CA GLN A 481 26.88 5.43 -3.08
C GLN A 481 25.35 5.40 -2.85
N LEU A 482 24.84 4.43 -2.10
CA LEU A 482 23.42 4.25 -1.87
C LEU A 482 22.89 5.24 -0.83
N THR A 483 22.53 6.44 -1.28
CA THR A 483 21.79 7.46 -0.53
C THR A 483 20.52 7.83 -1.29
N GLU A 484 19.51 8.33 -0.58
CA GLU A 484 18.26 8.78 -1.21
C GLU A 484 18.55 9.88 -2.25
N GLU A 485 19.44 10.84 -1.91
CA GLU A 485 19.82 11.93 -2.79
C GLU A 485 20.42 11.42 -4.11
N ASN A 486 21.38 10.47 -4.05
CA ASN A 486 22.01 9.92 -5.25
C ASN A 486 20.99 9.15 -6.11
N LEU A 487 20.12 8.36 -5.49
CA LEU A 487 19.07 7.61 -6.20
C LEU A 487 18.09 8.55 -6.89
N ILE A 488 17.64 9.60 -6.21
CA ILE A 488 16.73 10.61 -6.77
C ILE A 488 17.42 11.38 -7.89
N ALA A 489 18.66 11.83 -7.70
CA ALA A 489 19.40 12.59 -8.69
C ALA A 489 19.50 11.85 -10.03
N HIS A 490 19.82 10.55 -10.00
CA HIS A 490 19.88 9.73 -11.21
C HIS A 490 18.50 9.39 -11.79
N ALA A 491 17.46 9.33 -10.96
CA ALA A 491 16.10 9.05 -11.41
C ALA A 491 15.41 10.27 -12.04
N THR A 492 15.80 11.53 -11.70
CA THR A 492 15.07 12.76 -12.04
C THR A 492 15.79 13.75 -12.95
N ASP A 493 17.03 13.58 -13.34
CA ASP A 493 17.79 14.55 -14.16
C ASP A 493 18.26 15.84 -13.45
N THR A 494 18.38 15.81 -12.14
CA THR A 494 18.78 16.98 -11.35
C THR A 494 20.31 17.18 -11.26
N HIS A 495 21.09 16.57 -12.14
CA HIS A 495 22.56 16.77 -12.22
C HIS A 495 22.98 18.08 -12.90
N HIS A 496 22.05 19.00 -13.22
CA HIS A 496 22.35 20.30 -13.79
C HIS A 496 21.79 21.43 -12.92
N ALA A 497 22.46 21.72 -11.82
CA ALA A 497 22.45 23.04 -11.16
C ALA A 497 23.75 23.22 -10.36
#